data_09df2474be158ecb7be659067739a6d8
#
_entry.id   09df2474be158ecb7be659067739a6d8
#
_cell.length_a   1.000
_cell.length_b   1.000
_cell.length_c   1.000
_cell.angle_alpha   90.00
_cell.angle_beta   90.00
_cell.angle_gamma   90.00
#
_symmetry.space_group_name_H-M   'P 1'
#
loop_
_entity.id
_entity.type
_entity.pdbx_description
1 polymer ?
#
loop_
_entity_poly.entity_id
_entity_poly.type
_entity_poly.pdbx_seq_one_letter_code
_entity_poly.pdbx_strand_id
1 'polypeptide(L)'
;YPKEIQKTESLIKRIKEDIGNVEVKAEGDEKFTSITIHGEKIKDKKLAGEKLLEAIKGVHVNEGKAIGEYRNFELEVAYNSFANQYTFSLNGEAKYTGVLGTSADGNLTRLDNVLDKMPERLEQQEDKLQMTKEQLANAKEELKKPFEQESELQDKVLRLAELNKL
;
A
#
# COMPACT_ATOMS: atom_id res chain seq x y z
N TYR A 1 -14.40 10.64 8.19
CA TYR A 1 -14.31 10.39 6.75
C TYR A 1 -13.35 11.33 6.01
N PRO A 2 -13.35 12.66 6.24
CA PRO A 2 -12.42 13.55 5.52
C PRO A 2 -10.96 13.20 5.74
N LYS A 3 -10.58 12.81 6.96
CA LYS A 3 -9.20 12.39 7.26
C LYS A 3 -8.81 11.11 6.52
N GLU A 4 -9.74 10.16 6.41
CA GLU A 4 -9.48 8.92 5.67
C GLU A 4 -9.34 9.18 4.18
N ILE A 5 -10.14 10.07 3.63
CA ILE A 5 -10.04 10.48 2.23
C ILE A 5 -8.67 11.08 1.98
N GLN A 6 -8.23 12.01 2.83
CA GLN A 6 -6.91 12.64 2.70
C GLN A 6 -5.77 11.63 2.81
N LYS A 7 -5.86 10.69 3.75
CA LYS A 7 -4.85 9.64 3.90
C LYS A 7 -4.78 8.76 2.68
N THR A 8 -5.93 8.36 2.16
CA THR A 8 -6.01 7.49 0.97
C THR A 8 -5.50 8.22 -0.26
N GLU A 9 -5.88 9.48 -0.45
CA GLU A 9 -5.37 10.30 -1.57
C GLU A 9 -3.86 10.46 -1.49
N SER A 10 -3.32 10.71 -0.30
CA SER A 10 -1.89 10.84 -0.09
C SER A 10 -1.16 9.52 -0.40
N LEU A 11 -1.73 8.40 0.03
CA LEU A 11 -1.15 7.08 -0.25
C LEU A 11 -1.19 6.78 -1.75
N ILE A 12 -2.29 7.08 -2.42
CA ILE A 12 -2.41 6.92 -3.87
C ILE A 12 -1.32 7.71 -4.59
N LYS A 13 -1.12 8.97 -4.21
CA LYS A 13 -0.09 9.81 -4.80
C LYS A 13 1.31 9.21 -4.62
N ARG A 14 1.60 8.73 -3.40
CA ARG A 14 2.89 8.11 -3.10
C ARG A 14 3.11 6.83 -3.89
N ILE A 15 2.09 5.99 -4.02
CA ILE A 15 2.19 4.76 -4.81
C ILE A 15 2.42 5.09 -6.29
N LYS A 16 1.74 6.09 -6.84
CA LYS A 16 1.96 6.52 -8.22
C LYS A 16 3.39 7.00 -8.44
N GLU A 17 3.95 7.75 -7.52
CA GLU A 17 5.34 8.19 -7.58
C GLU A 17 6.29 6.99 -7.55
N ASP A 18 6.03 6.02 -6.68
CA ASP A 18 6.84 4.82 -6.55
C ASP A 18 6.80 3.97 -7.83
N ILE A 19 5.63 3.83 -8.45
CA ILE A 19 5.50 3.11 -9.72
C ILE A 19 6.37 3.76 -10.79
N GLY A 20 6.43 5.10 -10.80
CA GLY A 20 7.29 5.82 -11.73
C GLY A 20 8.77 5.70 -11.43
N ASN A 21 9.14 5.44 -10.18
CA ASN A 21 10.53 5.38 -9.73
C ASN A 21 11.11 3.97 -9.64
N VAL A 22 10.27 2.94 -9.64
CA VAL A 22 10.75 1.58 -9.50
C VAL A 22 11.60 1.18 -10.71
N GLU A 23 12.75 0.56 -10.42
CA GLU A 23 13.60 0.03 -11.48
C GLU A 23 12.91 -1.17 -12.14
N VAL A 24 12.82 -1.13 -13.48
CA VAL A 24 12.19 -2.19 -14.24
C VAL A 24 13.06 -3.44 -14.17
N LYS A 25 12.42 -4.61 -14.10
CA LYS A 25 13.14 -5.89 -14.12
C LYS A 25 13.88 -6.04 -15.45
N ALA A 26 15.05 -6.68 -15.38
CA ALA A 26 15.77 -7.03 -16.60
C ALA A 26 14.94 -8.01 -17.44
N GLU A 27 15.03 -7.87 -18.75
CA GLU A 27 14.40 -8.83 -19.67
C GLU A 27 15.16 -10.14 -19.65
N GLY A 28 14.43 -11.25 -19.79
CA GLY A 28 15.01 -12.58 -19.84
C GLY A 28 14.36 -13.53 -18.84
N ASP A 29 14.83 -14.75 -18.82
CA ASP A 29 14.24 -15.82 -18.02
C ASP A 29 14.31 -15.56 -16.50
N GLU A 30 15.39 -14.97 -16.04
CA GLU A 30 15.58 -14.69 -14.62
C GLU A 30 14.94 -13.40 -14.14
N LYS A 31 14.77 -12.42 -15.03
CA LYS A 31 14.16 -11.12 -14.73
C LYS A 31 14.77 -10.42 -13.51
N PHE A 32 16.03 -10.67 -13.26
CA PHE A 32 16.75 -10.09 -12.13
C PHE A 32 17.77 -9.05 -12.62
N THR A 33 17.77 -7.88 -12.00
CA THR A 33 18.68 -6.80 -12.36
C THR A 33 19.88 -6.76 -11.41
N SER A 34 19.64 -6.42 -10.16
CA SER A 34 20.67 -6.35 -9.12
C SER A 34 20.02 -6.05 -7.77
N ILE A 35 20.77 -6.32 -6.72
CA ILE A 35 20.40 -5.90 -5.37
C ILE A 35 21.66 -5.33 -4.70
N THR A 36 21.47 -4.30 -3.87
CA THR A 36 22.55 -3.77 -3.06
C THR A 36 22.37 -4.25 -1.62
N ILE A 37 23.37 -4.88 -1.05
CA ILE A 37 23.36 -5.37 0.32
C ILE A 37 24.63 -4.89 1.01
N HIS A 38 24.46 -4.16 2.12
CA HIS A 38 25.57 -3.59 2.87
C HIS A 38 26.54 -2.79 1.99
N GLY A 39 25.97 -2.04 1.03
CA GLY A 39 26.77 -1.21 0.13
C GLY A 39 27.35 -1.94 -1.07
N GLU A 40 27.19 -3.24 -1.17
CA GLU A 40 27.71 -4.05 -2.28
C GLU A 40 26.60 -4.34 -3.28
N LYS A 41 26.81 -3.92 -4.53
CA LYS A 41 25.86 -4.19 -5.62
C LYS A 41 26.12 -5.57 -6.20
N ILE A 42 25.12 -6.43 -6.15
CA ILE A 42 25.22 -7.83 -6.59
C ILE A 42 24.32 -8.03 -7.80
N LYS A 43 24.90 -8.46 -8.90
CA LYS A 43 24.19 -8.69 -10.16
C LYS A 43 23.85 -10.15 -10.41
N ASP A 44 24.56 -11.07 -9.75
CA ASP A 44 24.31 -12.49 -9.85
C ASP A 44 23.14 -12.86 -8.92
N LYS A 45 22.06 -13.38 -9.50
CA LYS A 45 20.84 -13.71 -8.76
C LYS A 45 21.10 -14.70 -7.63
N LYS A 46 21.87 -15.76 -7.89
CA LYS A 46 22.16 -16.77 -6.89
C LYS A 46 22.95 -16.21 -5.72
N LEU A 47 23.98 -15.45 -6.03
CA LEU A 47 24.82 -14.79 -5.02
C LEU A 47 23.99 -13.76 -4.25
N ALA A 48 23.15 -13.01 -4.96
CA ALA A 48 22.27 -12.02 -4.35
C ALA A 48 21.34 -12.68 -3.33
N GLY A 49 20.74 -13.79 -3.67
CA GLY A 49 19.88 -14.55 -2.76
C GLY A 49 20.62 -15.04 -1.53
N GLU A 50 21.83 -15.57 -1.73
CA GLU A 50 22.66 -16.04 -0.61
C GLU A 50 23.07 -14.91 0.31
N LYS A 51 23.51 -13.78 -0.25
CA LYS A 51 23.91 -12.60 0.52
C LYS A 51 22.73 -11.97 1.25
N LEU A 52 21.57 -11.95 0.61
CA LEU A 52 20.35 -11.46 1.24
C LEU A 52 20.00 -12.35 2.44
N LEU A 53 20.02 -13.66 2.28
CA LEU A 53 19.71 -14.59 3.35
C LEU A 53 20.68 -14.44 4.52
N GLU A 54 21.96 -14.28 4.24
CA GLU A 54 22.98 -14.05 5.24
C GLU A 54 22.73 -12.75 6.00
N ALA A 55 22.39 -11.67 5.28
CA ALA A 55 22.06 -10.39 5.89
C ALA A 55 20.80 -10.47 6.77
N ILE A 56 19.79 -11.21 6.31
CA ILE A 56 18.56 -11.43 7.08
C ILE A 56 18.87 -12.12 8.40
N LYS A 57 19.68 -13.17 8.38
CA LYS A 57 20.04 -13.90 9.58
C LYS A 57 20.81 -13.06 10.60
N GLY A 58 21.46 -12.00 10.16
CA GLY A 58 22.14 -11.07 11.05
C GLY A 58 21.25 -10.09 11.76
N VAL A 59 19.97 -10.03 11.43
CA VAL A 59 19.03 -9.09 12.06
C VAL A 59 18.33 -9.79 13.23
N HIS A 60 18.41 -9.18 14.40
CA HIS A 60 17.85 -9.76 15.63
C HIS A 60 16.91 -8.81 16.38
N VAL A 61 16.54 -7.71 15.75
CA VAL A 61 15.73 -6.67 16.41
C VAL A 61 14.36 -6.54 15.76
N ASN A 62 13.36 -6.19 16.58
CA ASN A 62 12.01 -5.94 16.10
C ASN A 62 11.90 -4.68 15.25
N GLU A 63 12.80 -3.73 15.44
CA GLU A 63 12.85 -2.53 14.62
C GLU A 63 13.46 -2.83 13.26
N GLY A 64 12.92 -2.20 12.21
CA GLY A 64 13.44 -2.35 10.87
C GLY A 64 14.86 -1.83 10.77
N LYS A 65 15.75 -2.65 10.20
CA LYS A 65 17.14 -2.28 9.96
C LYS A 65 17.41 -2.25 8.46
N ALA A 66 17.87 -1.11 7.97
CA ALA A 66 18.24 -0.95 6.57
C ALA A 66 19.46 -1.83 6.26
N ILE A 67 19.31 -2.73 5.30
CA ILE A 67 20.40 -3.63 4.89
C ILE A 67 20.85 -3.41 3.44
N GLY A 68 20.08 -2.63 2.67
CA GLY A 68 20.44 -2.37 1.29
C GLY A 68 19.33 -1.71 0.50
N GLU A 69 19.39 -1.91 -0.81
CA GLU A 69 18.41 -1.35 -1.76
C GLU A 69 18.06 -2.38 -2.81
N TYR A 70 16.81 -2.35 -3.26
CA TYR A 70 16.33 -3.20 -4.33
C TYR A 70 15.38 -2.42 -5.25
N ARG A 71 15.70 -2.41 -6.53
CA ARG A 71 14.90 -1.72 -7.56
C ARG A 71 14.55 -0.27 -7.18
N ASN A 72 15.55 0.45 -6.67
CA ASN A 72 15.47 1.84 -6.22
C ASN A 72 14.72 2.07 -4.91
N PHE A 73 14.38 1.02 -4.19
CA PHE A 73 13.76 1.13 -2.86
C PHE A 73 14.73 0.69 -1.78
N GLU A 74 14.70 1.39 -0.65
CA GLU A 74 15.47 0.99 0.52
C GLU A 74 14.90 -0.31 1.09
N LEU A 75 15.78 -1.27 1.36
CA LEU A 75 15.39 -2.55 1.95
C LEU A 75 15.69 -2.57 3.44
N GLU A 76 14.64 -2.71 4.24
CA GLU A 76 14.75 -2.91 5.68
C GLU A 76 14.30 -4.31 6.04
N VAL A 77 14.93 -4.89 7.06
CA VAL A 77 14.57 -6.20 7.58
C VAL A 77 14.40 -6.10 9.10
N ALA A 78 13.40 -6.79 9.62
CA ALA A 78 13.14 -6.88 11.04
C ALA A 78 12.86 -8.33 11.43
N TYR A 79 13.11 -8.66 12.68
CA TYR A 79 12.77 -9.96 13.25
C TYR A 79 11.59 -9.80 14.19
N ASN A 80 10.50 -10.51 13.90
CA ASN A 80 9.32 -10.53 14.75
C ASN A 80 9.41 -11.72 15.71
N SER A 81 9.75 -11.45 16.97
CA SER A 81 9.93 -12.48 17.96
C SER A 81 8.63 -13.20 18.35
N PHE A 82 7.49 -12.53 18.25
CA PHE A 82 6.20 -13.16 18.54
C PHE A 82 5.83 -14.21 17.50
N ALA A 83 5.97 -13.86 16.22
CA ALA A 83 5.65 -14.76 15.13
C ALA A 83 6.83 -15.64 14.75
N ASN A 84 8.01 -15.40 15.30
CA ASN A 84 9.25 -16.10 14.97
C ASN A 84 9.53 -16.02 13.48
N GLN A 85 9.40 -14.82 12.92
CA GLN A 85 9.50 -14.56 11.48
C GLN A 85 10.37 -13.34 11.20
N TYR A 86 11.05 -13.39 10.07
CA TYR A 86 11.67 -12.20 9.50
C TYR A 86 10.68 -11.51 8.58
N THR A 87 10.64 -10.20 8.64
CA THR A 87 9.82 -9.36 7.77
C THR A 87 10.71 -8.37 7.04
N PHE A 88 10.25 -7.92 5.89
CA PHE A 88 10.95 -6.90 5.14
C PHE A 88 10.04 -5.74 4.81
N SER A 89 10.68 -4.61 4.51
CA SER A 89 10.01 -3.42 4.03
C SER A 89 10.85 -2.82 2.91
N LEU A 90 10.21 -2.54 1.79
CA LEU A 90 10.80 -1.76 0.71
C LEU A 90 10.22 -0.36 0.79
N ASN A 91 11.06 0.61 1.06
CA ASN A 91 10.63 1.98 1.37
C ASN A 91 10.88 2.91 0.18
N GLY A 92 9.81 3.36 -0.44
CA GLY A 92 9.82 4.46 -1.39
C GLY A 92 9.11 5.65 -0.74
N GLU A 93 8.26 6.32 -1.47
CA GLU A 93 7.36 7.31 -0.89
C GLU A 93 6.31 6.62 0.00
N ALA A 94 5.91 5.41 -0.37
CA ALA A 94 5.11 4.52 0.45
C ALA A 94 5.96 3.35 0.94
N LYS A 95 5.38 2.55 1.83
CA LYS A 95 6.06 1.40 2.42
C LYS A 95 5.41 0.11 1.94
N TYR A 96 6.24 -0.82 1.46
CA TYR A 96 5.79 -2.11 0.95
C TYR A 96 6.40 -3.22 1.80
N THR A 97 5.57 -4.00 2.45
CA THR A 97 6.02 -4.99 3.45
C THR A 97 5.68 -6.41 3.05
N GLY A 98 6.42 -7.35 3.60
CA GLY A 98 6.16 -8.76 3.41
C GLY A 98 6.94 -9.61 4.41
N VAL A 99 6.79 -10.92 4.29
CA VAL A 99 7.44 -11.90 5.16
C VAL A 99 8.56 -12.58 4.38
N LEU A 100 9.68 -12.82 5.05
CA LEU A 100 10.82 -13.52 4.49
C LEU A 100 10.83 -14.98 4.99
N GLY A 101 11.40 -15.86 4.17
CA GLY A 101 11.53 -17.26 4.51
C GLY A 101 12.99 -17.71 4.53
N THR A 102 13.20 -19.00 4.46
CA THR A 102 14.53 -19.62 4.51
C THR A 102 15.13 -19.90 3.13
N SER A 103 14.36 -19.69 2.07
CA SER A 103 14.82 -19.87 0.70
C SER A 103 15.40 -18.59 0.13
N ALA A 104 16.65 -18.65 -0.32
CA ALA A 104 17.31 -17.51 -0.94
C ALA A 104 16.56 -17.02 -2.18
N ASP A 105 16.23 -17.93 -3.09
CA ASP A 105 15.46 -17.57 -4.30
C ASP A 105 14.05 -17.09 -3.96
N GLY A 106 13.42 -17.77 -3.01
CA GLY A 106 12.08 -17.41 -2.56
C GLY A 106 12.01 -15.99 -1.98
N ASN A 107 13.04 -15.57 -1.26
CA ASN A 107 13.10 -14.22 -0.70
C ASN A 107 13.18 -13.15 -1.79
N LEU A 108 14.00 -13.37 -2.81
CA LEU A 108 14.07 -12.45 -3.96
C LEU A 108 12.71 -12.36 -4.67
N THR A 109 12.04 -13.50 -4.85
CA THR A 109 10.71 -13.54 -5.44
C THR A 109 9.71 -12.76 -4.60
N ARG A 110 9.79 -12.85 -3.28
CA ARG A 110 8.91 -12.11 -2.37
C ARG A 110 9.12 -10.60 -2.49
N LEU A 111 10.37 -10.14 -2.63
CA LEU A 111 10.66 -8.73 -2.86
C LEU A 111 10.06 -8.27 -4.19
N ASP A 112 10.25 -9.03 -5.26
CA ASP A 112 9.67 -8.70 -6.57
C ASP A 112 8.15 -8.66 -6.52
N ASN A 113 7.53 -9.59 -5.82
CA ASN A 113 6.08 -9.67 -5.76
C ASN A 113 5.44 -8.41 -5.18
N VAL A 114 6.00 -7.84 -4.11
CA VAL A 114 5.42 -6.62 -3.53
C VAL A 114 5.56 -5.42 -4.46
N LEU A 115 6.67 -5.35 -5.22
CA LEU A 115 6.87 -4.28 -6.18
C LEU A 115 6.01 -4.47 -7.43
N ASP A 116 5.88 -5.70 -7.90
CA ASP A 116 5.05 -6.03 -9.06
C ASP A 116 3.56 -5.82 -8.78
N LYS A 117 3.17 -5.87 -7.50
CA LYS A 117 1.79 -5.65 -7.09
C LYS A 117 1.46 -4.19 -6.81
N MET A 118 2.40 -3.26 -7.01
CA MET A 118 2.12 -1.84 -6.82
C MET A 118 0.94 -1.34 -7.64
N PRO A 119 0.82 -1.66 -8.94
CA PRO A 119 -0.36 -1.22 -9.71
C PRO A 119 -1.66 -1.78 -9.17
N GLU A 120 -1.66 -3.03 -8.72
CA GLU A 120 -2.82 -3.67 -8.11
C GLU A 120 -3.19 -2.98 -6.79
N ARG A 121 -2.19 -2.69 -5.96
CA ARG A 121 -2.39 -1.97 -4.71
C ARG A 121 -2.94 -0.56 -4.97
N LEU A 122 -2.44 0.11 -6.00
CA LEU A 122 -2.95 1.41 -6.41
C LEU A 122 -4.43 1.33 -6.76
N GLU A 123 -4.83 0.35 -7.55
CA GLU A 123 -6.22 0.12 -7.91
C GLU A 123 -7.08 -0.12 -6.68
N GLN A 124 -6.60 -0.94 -5.75
CA GLN A 124 -7.30 -1.20 -4.49
C GLN A 124 -7.51 0.07 -3.67
N GLN A 125 -6.50 0.94 -3.62
CA GLN A 125 -6.60 2.20 -2.90
C GLN A 125 -7.54 3.18 -3.61
N GLU A 126 -7.54 3.21 -4.93
CA GLU A 126 -8.48 4.03 -5.70
C GLU A 126 -9.91 3.57 -5.49
N ASP A 127 -10.16 2.25 -5.47
CA ASP A 127 -11.46 1.68 -5.18
C ASP A 127 -11.90 2.03 -3.75
N LYS A 128 -10.99 1.91 -2.79
CA LYS A 128 -11.26 2.29 -1.40
C LYS A 128 -11.62 3.76 -1.29
N LEU A 129 -10.90 4.63 -2.00
CA LEU A 129 -11.18 6.05 -2.01
C LEU A 129 -12.58 6.33 -2.55
N GLN A 130 -12.93 5.68 -3.66
CA GLN A 130 -14.24 5.84 -4.28
C GLN A 130 -15.35 5.38 -3.32
N MET A 131 -15.18 4.23 -2.68
CA MET A 131 -16.14 3.71 -1.70
C MET A 131 -16.28 4.65 -0.51
N THR A 132 -15.17 5.19 0.00
CA THR A 132 -15.20 6.11 1.14
C THR A 132 -15.93 7.39 0.77
N LYS A 133 -15.71 7.91 -0.44
CA LYS A 133 -16.42 9.10 -0.94
C LYS A 133 -17.91 8.85 -1.08
N GLU A 134 -18.29 7.67 -1.58
CA GLU A 134 -19.69 7.29 -1.70
C GLU A 134 -20.35 7.15 -0.33
N GLN A 135 -19.65 6.52 0.63
CA GLN A 135 -20.14 6.40 2.00
C GLN A 135 -20.33 7.77 2.65
N LEU A 136 -19.40 8.69 2.42
CA LEU A 136 -19.51 10.05 2.93
C LEU A 136 -20.70 10.78 2.31
N ALA A 137 -20.88 10.65 1.00
CA ALA A 137 -22.01 11.25 0.30
C ALA A 137 -23.33 10.68 0.84
N ASN A 138 -23.39 9.36 1.01
CA ASN A 138 -24.59 8.70 1.55
C ASN A 138 -24.87 9.13 3.00
N ALA A 139 -23.84 9.25 3.82
CA ALA A 139 -23.98 9.70 5.18
C ALA A 139 -24.49 11.15 5.24
N LYS A 140 -24.00 12.00 4.36
CA LYS A 140 -24.48 13.39 4.25
C LYS A 140 -25.93 13.42 3.80
N GLU A 141 -26.33 12.57 2.86
CA GLU A 141 -27.72 12.45 2.42
C GLU A 141 -28.61 11.95 3.53
N GLU A 142 -28.16 10.96 4.30
CA GLU A 142 -28.92 10.47 5.45
C GLU A 142 -29.08 11.51 6.54
N LEU A 143 -28.05 12.33 6.75
CA LEU A 143 -28.14 13.45 7.67
C LEU A 143 -29.07 14.54 7.16
N LYS A 144 -29.17 14.71 5.86
CA LYS A 144 -30.09 15.66 5.23
C LYS A 144 -31.50 15.11 5.16
N LYS A 145 -31.69 13.81 5.00
CA LYS A 145 -32.99 13.18 4.83
C LYS A 145 -34.02 13.53 5.88
N PRO A 146 -33.73 13.46 7.19
CA PRO A 146 -34.70 13.91 8.18
C PRO A 146 -35.07 15.37 8.03
N PHE A 147 -34.07 16.18 7.65
CA PHE A 147 -34.25 17.60 7.47
C PHE A 147 -35.06 17.91 6.20
N GLU A 148 -34.73 17.21 5.12
CA GLU A 148 -35.47 17.30 3.85
C GLU A 148 -36.86 16.73 3.97
N GLN A 149 -37.02 15.65 4.68
CA GLN A 149 -38.32 15.06 4.96
C GLN A 149 -39.17 15.96 5.83
N GLU A 150 -38.57 16.62 6.78
CA GLU A 150 -39.24 17.61 7.60
C GLU A 150 -39.65 18.81 6.78
N SER A 151 -38.76 19.27 5.92
CA SER A 151 -39.03 20.34 4.97
C SER A 151 -40.03 19.91 3.91
N GLU A 152 -39.90 18.70 3.40
CA GLU A 152 -40.87 18.13 2.46
C GLU A 152 -42.23 17.87 3.11
N LEU A 153 -42.22 17.47 4.37
CA LEU A 153 -43.45 17.24 5.11
C LEU A 153 -44.09 18.58 5.44
N GLN A 154 -43.33 19.57 5.78
CA GLN A 154 -43.81 20.94 5.95
C GLN A 154 -44.30 21.52 4.63
N ASP A 155 -43.56 21.27 3.55
CA ASP A 155 -43.98 21.64 2.21
C ASP A 155 -45.20 20.89 1.77
N LYS A 156 -45.28 19.62 2.07
CA LYS A 156 -46.47 18.79 1.78
C LYS A 156 -47.63 19.14 2.68
N VAL A 157 -47.37 19.50 3.89
CA VAL A 157 -48.41 20.00 4.81
C VAL A 157 -48.84 21.41 4.43
N LEU A 158 -47.87 22.23 4.02
CA LEU A 158 -48.14 23.53 3.44
C LEU A 158 -48.79 23.43 2.09
N ARG A 159 -48.43 22.45 1.29
CA ARG A 159 -49.05 22.16 0.02
C ARG A 159 -50.40 21.51 0.15
N LEU A 160 -50.55 20.68 1.13
CA LEU A 160 -51.85 20.12 1.45
C LEU A 160 -52.75 21.15 2.12
N ALA A 161 -52.15 22.00 2.89
CA ALA A 161 -52.80 23.14 3.48
C ALA A 161 -52.96 24.26 2.49
N GLU A 162 -52.12 24.33 1.49
CA GLU A 162 -52.20 25.26 0.39
C GLU A 162 -52.76 24.65 -0.84
N LEU A 163 -52.66 23.38 -1.00
CA LEU A 163 -53.26 22.65 -2.05
C LEU A 163 -54.58 22.21 -1.59
N ASN A 164 -54.56 22.06 -0.54
CA ASN A 164 -55.62 22.05 0.21
C ASN A 164 -55.84 23.33 0.80
N LYS A 165 -55.05 24.04 0.55
CA LYS A 165 -54.52 25.19 0.25
C LYS A 165 -53.15 25.26 -0.21
N LEU A 166 -52.58 24.34 -0.68
CA LEU A 166 -51.57 24.29 -1.49
C LEU A 166 -50.94 23.08 -1.72
#